data_4a37fc9389fdc6972122e96a19eb6281
#
_entry.id   4a37fc9389fdc6972122e96a19eb6281
#
_cell.length_a   1.000
_cell.length_b   1.000
_cell.length_c   1.000
_cell.angle_alpha   90.00
_cell.angle_beta   90.00
_cell.angle_gamma   90.00
#
_symmetry.space_group_name_H-M   'P 1'
#
loop_
_entity.id
_entity.type
_entity.pdbx_description
1 polymer ?
#
loop_
_entity_poly.entity_id
_entity_poly.type
_entity_poly.pdbx_seq_one_letter_code
_entity_poly.pdbx_strand_id
1 'polypeptide(L)'
;MRVDPSNGASQTLGSLVQPVHDAAGAFVNGAYLVIAGGTGEEGSASVQSFQPGSPVKAAGNLPGPLSDHAAVTIGNKVYVVGGFDGHQISRNVLVSDDGTQYRTLGALAEPVRYPAVAATGGAIYAFGGVVSASGSDTRSIQKIDPGSGQVSVVGQLPAPLSHASAVEVGGRIYVLGGFVSNQVTGQVLVFDPQRGSVTPAGTLPTPLTDGAVTTIGASAYLVGGQSTDRAPVATVVELKVG
;
A
#
# COMPACT_ATOMS: atom_id res chain seq x y z
N MET A 1 -11.54 -9.76 -7.60
CA MET A 1 -11.06 -11.15 -7.82
C MET A 1 -10.77 -11.79 -6.48
N ARG A 2 -11.08 -13.07 -6.31
CA ARG A 2 -10.64 -13.92 -5.18
C ARG A 2 -9.54 -14.84 -5.68
N VAL A 3 -8.50 -15.01 -4.89
CA VAL A 3 -7.40 -15.95 -5.20
C VAL A 3 -7.34 -16.99 -4.09
N ASP A 4 -7.20 -18.24 -4.46
CA ASP A 4 -6.94 -19.35 -3.53
C ASP A 4 -5.42 -19.47 -3.32
N PRO A 5 -4.90 -19.21 -2.12
CA PRO A 5 -3.46 -19.22 -1.90
C PRO A 5 -2.83 -20.63 -1.97
N SER A 6 -3.63 -21.69 -1.87
CA SER A 6 -3.11 -23.07 -1.88
C SER A 6 -2.72 -23.54 -3.28
N ASN A 7 -3.33 -22.99 -4.32
CA ASN A 7 -3.16 -23.45 -5.69
C ASN A 7 -3.10 -22.33 -6.73
N GLY A 8 -3.24 -21.05 -6.31
CA GLY A 8 -3.24 -19.88 -7.18
C GLY A 8 -4.50 -19.70 -8.04
N ALA A 9 -5.51 -20.56 -7.88
CA ALA A 9 -6.76 -20.43 -8.65
C ALA A 9 -7.46 -19.10 -8.35
N SER A 10 -7.95 -18.44 -9.39
CA SER A 10 -8.61 -17.14 -9.26
C SER A 10 -10.04 -17.16 -9.79
N GLN A 11 -10.89 -16.37 -9.16
CA GLN A 11 -12.28 -16.19 -9.53
C GLN A 11 -12.65 -14.71 -9.54
N THR A 12 -13.21 -14.23 -10.63
CA THR A 12 -13.83 -12.89 -10.69
C THR A 12 -15.10 -12.88 -9.85
N LEU A 13 -15.18 -11.96 -8.89
CA LEU A 13 -16.33 -11.81 -7.99
C LEU A 13 -17.27 -10.70 -8.42
N GLY A 14 -16.86 -9.83 -9.32
CA GLY A 14 -17.65 -8.70 -9.81
C GLY A 14 -16.76 -7.65 -10.47
N SER A 15 -17.38 -6.56 -10.89
CA SER A 15 -16.71 -5.39 -11.46
C SER A 15 -16.92 -4.17 -10.56
N LEU A 16 -15.96 -3.27 -10.55
CA LEU A 16 -16.09 -1.97 -9.87
C LEU A 16 -17.21 -1.16 -10.54
N VAL A 17 -17.90 -0.34 -9.75
CA VAL A 17 -18.88 0.65 -10.26
C VAL A 17 -18.18 1.68 -11.13
N GLN A 18 -17.01 2.14 -10.68
CA GLN A 18 -16.12 3.02 -11.43
C GLN A 18 -14.77 2.31 -11.60
N PRO A 19 -14.32 2.02 -12.82
CA PRO A 19 -12.97 1.51 -13.06
C PRO A 19 -11.92 2.52 -12.61
N VAL A 20 -10.93 2.06 -11.88
CA VAL A 20 -9.80 2.88 -11.39
C VAL A 20 -8.49 2.09 -11.49
N HIS A 21 -7.38 2.80 -11.61
CA HIS A 21 -6.03 2.27 -11.49
C HIS A 21 -5.31 2.95 -10.33
N ASP A 22 -4.21 2.40 -9.84
CA ASP A 22 -3.40 2.95 -8.75
C ASP A 22 -4.22 3.34 -7.50
N ALA A 23 -5.23 2.52 -7.22
CA ALA A 23 -6.08 2.62 -6.05
C ALA A 23 -5.48 1.82 -4.89
N ALA A 24 -5.80 2.20 -3.66
CA ALA A 24 -5.48 1.39 -2.51
C ALA A 24 -6.65 0.49 -2.09
N GLY A 25 -6.32 -0.65 -1.46
CA GLY A 25 -7.28 -1.57 -0.87
C GLY A 25 -7.25 -1.53 0.64
N ALA A 26 -8.40 -1.73 1.28
CA ALA A 26 -8.50 -1.93 2.73
C ALA A 26 -9.62 -2.91 3.05
N PHE A 27 -9.55 -3.52 4.25
CA PHE A 27 -10.64 -4.33 4.79
C PHE A 27 -11.05 -3.78 6.15
N VAL A 28 -12.31 -3.42 6.30
CA VAL A 28 -12.84 -2.87 7.54
C VAL A 28 -14.33 -3.24 7.69
N ASN A 29 -14.76 -3.54 8.91
CA ASN A 29 -16.15 -3.85 9.24
C ASN A 29 -16.79 -4.92 8.32
N GLY A 30 -16.02 -5.95 7.91
CA GLY A 30 -16.50 -7.03 7.05
C GLY A 30 -16.62 -6.69 5.55
N ALA A 31 -16.16 -5.50 5.13
CA ALA A 31 -16.16 -5.08 3.74
C ALA A 31 -14.74 -4.82 3.22
N TYR A 32 -14.50 -5.22 1.98
CA TYR A 32 -13.34 -4.80 1.20
C TYR A 32 -13.62 -3.44 0.58
N LEU A 33 -12.67 -2.54 0.67
CA LEU A 33 -12.73 -1.22 0.07
C LEU A 33 -11.73 -1.12 -1.08
N VAL A 34 -12.15 -0.44 -2.16
CA VAL A 34 -11.27 0.12 -3.18
C VAL A 34 -11.37 1.63 -3.03
N ILE A 35 -10.27 2.25 -2.70
CA ILE A 35 -10.20 3.64 -2.26
C ILE A 35 -9.58 4.46 -3.37
N ALA A 36 -10.35 5.40 -3.91
CA ALA A 36 -9.89 6.39 -4.89
C ALA A 36 -9.21 5.75 -6.12
N GLY A 37 -8.14 6.33 -6.64
CA GLY A 37 -7.39 5.86 -7.81
C GLY A 37 -7.57 6.76 -9.03
N GLY A 38 -6.76 6.55 -10.07
CA GLY A 38 -6.84 7.27 -11.33
C GLY A 38 -8.01 6.80 -12.20
N THR A 39 -8.58 7.71 -13.00
CA THR A 39 -9.64 7.46 -13.98
C THR A 39 -9.26 8.07 -15.32
N GLY A 40 -8.25 7.53 -15.98
CA GLY A 40 -7.64 8.16 -17.16
C GLY A 40 -6.73 9.32 -16.75
N GLU A 41 -7.03 10.56 -17.20
CA GLU A 41 -6.21 11.75 -16.88
C GLU A 41 -6.56 12.37 -15.51
N GLU A 42 -7.72 12.04 -14.95
CA GLU A 42 -8.21 12.58 -13.70
C GLU A 42 -8.11 11.54 -12.56
N GLY A 43 -8.02 12.01 -11.32
CA GLY A 43 -8.14 11.18 -10.15
C GLY A 43 -9.60 11.01 -9.71
N SER A 44 -9.89 9.94 -9.00
CA SER A 44 -11.17 9.71 -8.30
C SER A 44 -11.02 9.98 -6.81
N ALA A 45 -12.08 10.47 -6.18
CA ALA A 45 -12.20 10.49 -4.72
C ALA A 45 -13.09 9.35 -4.20
N SER A 46 -13.70 8.58 -5.09
CA SER A 46 -14.72 7.58 -4.75
C SER A 46 -14.14 6.42 -3.95
N VAL A 47 -14.86 6.01 -2.92
CA VAL A 47 -14.62 4.76 -2.21
C VAL A 47 -15.72 3.77 -2.61
N GLN A 48 -15.30 2.60 -3.09
CA GLN A 48 -16.18 1.52 -3.49
C GLN A 48 -16.05 0.37 -2.50
N SER A 49 -17.15 -0.22 -2.09
CA SER A 49 -17.15 -1.34 -1.15
C SER A 49 -17.66 -2.61 -1.79
N PHE A 50 -17.08 -3.71 -1.35
CA PHE A 50 -17.42 -5.05 -1.76
C PHE A 50 -17.55 -5.97 -0.54
N GLN A 51 -18.60 -6.78 -0.53
CA GLN A 51 -18.76 -7.92 0.38
C GLN A 51 -19.01 -9.17 -0.45
N PRO A 52 -18.41 -10.32 -0.10
CA PRO A 52 -18.68 -11.57 -0.82
C PRO A 52 -20.17 -11.87 -0.91
N GLY A 53 -20.65 -12.18 -2.11
CA GLY A 53 -22.07 -12.43 -2.38
C GLY A 53 -22.94 -11.18 -2.60
N SER A 54 -22.36 -9.98 -2.58
CA SER A 54 -23.06 -8.72 -2.83
C SER A 54 -22.44 -7.95 -3.99
N PRO A 55 -23.22 -7.16 -4.74
CA PRO A 55 -22.64 -6.26 -5.75
C PRO A 55 -21.71 -5.23 -5.15
N VAL A 56 -20.70 -4.81 -5.92
CA VAL A 56 -19.88 -3.65 -5.58
C VAL A 56 -20.76 -2.40 -5.59
N LYS A 57 -20.58 -1.52 -4.61
CA LYS A 57 -21.33 -0.26 -4.50
C LYS A 57 -20.44 0.90 -4.11
N ALA A 58 -20.85 2.12 -4.45
CA ALA A 58 -20.27 3.34 -3.86
C ALA A 58 -20.52 3.33 -2.35
N ALA A 59 -19.49 3.65 -1.57
CA ALA A 59 -19.52 3.61 -0.11
C ALA A 59 -19.22 4.95 0.54
N GLY A 60 -18.43 5.80 -0.13
CA GLY A 60 -18.02 7.09 0.42
C GLY A 60 -17.05 7.81 -0.50
N ASN A 61 -16.37 8.83 0.06
CA ASN A 61 -15.40 9.62 -0.68
C ASN A 61 -14.25 10.09 0.21
N LEU A 62 -13.08 10.27 -0.41
CA LEU A 62 -11.99 11.09 0.13
C LEU A 62 -12.35 12.58 0.03
N PRO A 63 -11.65 13.48 0.73
CA PRO A 63 -11.84 14.93 0.60
C PRO A 63 -11.57 15.50 -0.80
N GLY A 64 -10.83 14.78 -1.62
CA GLY A 64 -10.51 15.12 -3.01
C GLY A 64 -9.96 13.93 -3.78
N PRO A 65 -9.74 14.08 -5.11
CA PRO A 65 -9.16 13.04 -5.94
C PRO A 65 -7.78 12.62 -5.43
N LEU A 66 -7.47 11.32 -5.54
CA LEU A 66 -6.18 10.80 -5.12
C LEU A 66 -5.86 9.49 -5.87
N SER A 67 -4.62 9.35 -6.35
CA SER A 67 -4.05 8.12 -6.89
C SER A 67 -2.70 7.83 -6.24
N ASP A 68 -2.09 6.68 -6.50
CA ASP A 68 -0.71 6.36 -6.11
C ASP A 68 -0.46 6.40 -4.59
N HIS A 69 -1.52 6.33 -3.81
CA HIS A 69 -1.49 6.31 -2.36
C HIS A 69 -1.49 4.88 -1.85
N ALA A 70 -1.16 4.72 -0.58
CA ALA A 70 -1.33 3.44 0.11
C ALA A 70 -2.40 3.56 1.20
N ALA A 71 -2.98 2.42 1.59
CA ALA A 71 -3.92 2.37 2.70
C ALA A 71 -3.56 1.22 3.66
N VAL A 72 -3.89 1.42 4.93
CA VAL A 72 -3.72 0.40 5.98
C VAL A 72 -4.88 0.50 6.97
N THR A 73 -5.28 -0.64 7.52
CA THR A 73 -6.32 -0.72 8.55
C THR A 73 -5.70 -1.02 9.91
N ILE A 74 -6.12 -0.28 10.94
CA ILE A 74 -5.82 -0.57 12.35
C ILE A 74 -7.13 -0.61 13.13
N GLY A 75 -7.48 -1.78 13.64
CA GLY A 75 -8.79 -2.00 14.25
C GLY A 75 -9.93 -1.77 13.25
N ASN A 76 -10.79 -0.82 13.52
CA ASN A 76 -11.89 -0.42 12.64
C ASN A 76 -11.63 0.88 11.86
N LYS A 77 -10.41 1.39 11.89
CA LYS A 77 -10.03 2.64 11.19
C LYS A 77 -9.19 2.35 9.97
N VAL A 78 -9.46 3.09 8.90
CA VAL A 78 -8.69 3.06 7.66
C VAL A 78 -7.87 4.34 7.55
N TYR A 79 -6.60 4.18 7.27
CA TYR A 79 -5.65 5.27 7.06
C TYR A 79 -5.19 5.26 5.60
N VAL A 80 -5.16 6.44 4.98
CA VAL A 80 -4.66 6.66 3.61
C VAL A 80 -3.44 7.56 3.69
N VAL A 81 -2.35 7.18 3.03
CA VAL A 81 -1.04 7.79 3.20
C VAL A 81 -0.46 8.22 1.85
N GLY A 82 -0.14 9.51 1.72
CA GLY A 82 0.50 10.07 0.54
C GLY A 82 -0.39 10.06 -0.70
N GLY A 83 0.20 9.89 -1.87
CA GLY A 83 -0.48 9.82 -3.17
C GLY A 83 -0.24 11.04 -4.05
N PHE A 84 -1.05 11.16 -5.11
CA PHE A 84 -1.03 12.26 -6.07
C PHE A 84 -2.45 12.76 -6.33
N ASP A 85 -2.67 14.07 -6.21
CA ASP A 85 -4.00 14.68 -6.31
C ASP A 85 -4.37 15.18 -7.73
N GLY A 86 -3.52 14.85 -8.71
CA GLY A 86 -3.61 15.34 -10.08
C GLY A 86 -2.73 16.57 -10.36
N HIS A 87 -2.25 17.24 -9.32
CA HIS A 87 -1.44 18.45 -9.41
C HIS A 87 -0.12 18.36 -8.64
N GLN A 88 -0.16 17.76 -7.45
CA GLN A 88 1.00 17.66 -6.58
C GLN A 88 1.04 16.33 -5.84
N ILE A 89 2.24 15.95 -5.42
CA ILE A 89 2.45 14.80 -4.54
C ILE A 89 1.92 15.18 -3.15
N SER A 90 1.02 14.35 -2.64
CA SER A 90 0.34 14.59 -1.37
C SER A 90 1.25 14.24 -0.18
N ARG A 91 1.17 15.06 0.86
CA ARG A 91 1.70 14.70 2.18
C ARG A 91 0.63 14.34 3.19
N ASN A 92 -0.62 14.27 2.76
CA ASN A 92 -1.72 14.01 3.67
C ASN A 92 -1.69 12.59 4.22
N VAL A 93 -1.98 12.49 5.50
CA VAL A 93 -2.41 11.26 6.15
C VAL A 93 -3.89 11.45 6.46
N LEU A 94 -4.73 10.66 5.80
CA LEU A 94 -6.18 10.70 6.03
C LEU A 94 -6.59 9.55 6.94
N VAL A 95 -7.68 9.72 7.67
CA VAL A 95 -8.28 8.68 8.51
C VAL A 95 -9.79 8.65 8.34
N SER A 96 -10.33 7.43 8.35
CA SER A 96 -11.76 7.16 8.43
C SER A 96 -12.03 6.19 9.58
N ASP A 97 -13.12 6.41 10.33
CA ASP A 97 -13.51 5.52 11.42
C ASP A 97 -14.33 4.32 10.95
N ASP A 98 -14.81 4.34 9.70
CA ASP A 98 -15.67 3.30 9.12
C ASP A 98 -15.34 2.95 7.66
N GLY A 99 -14.37 3.65 7.06
CA GLY A 99 -13.99 3.49 5.66
C GLY A 99 -14.85 4.26 4.66
N THR A 100 -15.79 5.11 5.10
CA THR A 100 -16.71 5.84 4.21
C THR A 100 -16.41 7.33 4.10
N GLN A 101 -16.16 8.00 5.21
CA GLN A 101 -15.84 9.42 5.28
C GLN A 101 -14.43 9.62 5.84
N TYR A 102 -13.63 10.38 5.12
CA TYR A 102 -12.23 10.61 5.44
C TYR A 102 -11.98 12.06 5.84
N ARG A 103 -11.09 12.24 6.79
CA ARG A 103 -10.60 13.55 7.24
C ARG A 103 -9.07 13.53 7.33
N THR A 104 -8.45 14.68 7.23
CA THR A 104 -7.01 14.81 7.46
C THR A 104 -6.71 14.55 8.92
N LEU A 105 -5.76 13.64 9.17
CA LEU A 105 -5.22 13.33 10.49
C LEU A 105 -3.92 14.09 10.73
N GLY A 106 -3.04 14.15 9.74
CA GLY A 106 -1.72 14.74 9.84
C GLY A 106 -1.05 14.90 8.48
N ALA A 107 0.22 15.23 8.49
CA ALA A 107 1.01 15.42 7.28
C ALA A 107 2.38 14.74 7.39
N LEU A 108 2.78 14.03 6.34
CA LEU A 108 4.09 13.44 6.17
C LEU A 108 5.19 14.50 6.23
N ALA A 109 6.36 14.14 6.74
CA ALA A 109 7.54 14.98 6.71
C ALA A 109 7.99 15.26 5.27
N GLU A 110 7.94 14.24 4.41
CA GLU A 110 8.15 14.32 2.97
C GLU A 110 6.88 13.87 2.23
N PRO A 111 6.39 14.62 1.21
CA PRO A 111 5.30 14.15 0.38
C PRO A 111 5.76 12.93 -0.42
N VAL A 112 4.91 11.92 -0.57
CA VAL A 112 5.26 10.72 -1.32
C VAL A 112 4.08 10.19 -2.12
N ARG A 113 4.37 9.67 -3.33
CA ARG A 113 3.48 8.80 -4.10
C ARG A 113 4.12 7.43 -4.26
N TYR A 114 3.32 6.39 -4.41
CA TYR A 114 3.77 4.99 -4.42
C TYR A 114 4.62 4.58 -3.21
N PRO A 115 4.28 4.99 -1.97
CA PRO A 115 4.96 4.49 -0.79
C PRO A 115 4.53 3.06 -0.49
N ALA A 116 5.43 2.26 0.07
CA ALA A 116 5.03 1.02 0.72
C ALA A 116 4.59 1.32 2.16
N VAL A 117 3.40 0.86 2.58
CA VAL A 117 2.84 1.20 3.90
C VAL A 117 2.38 -0.04 4.63
N ALA A 118 2.75 -0.15 5.89
CA ALA A 118 2.24 -1.17 6.81
C ALA A 118 2.17 -0.63 8.24
N ALA A 119 1.41 -1.32 9.10
CA ALA A 119 1.25 -0.95 10.51
C ALA A 119 1.70 -2.08 11.42
N THR A 120 2.42 -1.73 12.49
CA THR A 120 2.80 -2.64 13.57
C THR A 120 3.03 -1.86 14.86
N GLY A 121 2.84 -2.52 16.00
CA GLY A 121 3.09 -1.91 17.32
C GLY A 121 2.27 -0.63 17.59
N GLY A 122 1.08 -0.50 16.98
CA GLY A 122 0.25 0.68 17.12
C GLY A 122 0.71 1.91 16.33
N ALA A 123 1.66 1.77 15.41
CA ALA A 123 2.14 2.84 14.54
C ALA A 123 2.04 2.42 13.05
N ILE A 124 1.95 3.42 12.17
CA ILE A 124 2.00 3.24 10.71
C ILE A 124 3.38 3.64 10.24
N TYR A 125 3.91 2.90 9.27
CA TYR A 125 5.21 3.18 8.66
C TYR A 125 5.05 3.29 7.15
N ALA A 126 5.57 4.39 6.59
CA ALA A 126 5.67 4.61 5.15
C ALA A 126 7.14 4.51 4.73
N PHE A 127 7.42 3.66 3.76
CA PHE A 127 8.76 3.35 3.27
C PHE A 127 8.92 3.89 1.86
N GLY A 128 9.90 4.76 1.66
CA GLY A 128 10.23 5.28 0.34
C GLY A 128 9.08 6.04 -0.32
N GLY A 129 8.98 5.89 -1.61
CA GLY A 129 8.04 6.57 -2.51
C GLY A 129 8.73 7.63 -3.36
N VAL A 130 8.04 8.08 -4.40
CA VAL A 130 8.46 9.16 -5.29
C VAL A 130 8.15 10.50 -4.63
N VAL A 131 9.14 11.41 -4.54
CA VAL A 131 9.04 12.70 -3.82
C VAL A 131 9.04 13.93 -4.75
N SER A 132 9.24 13.73 -6.04
CA SER A 132 9.31 14.84 -6.99
C SER A 132 8.63 14.53 -8.32
N ALA A 133 8.19 15.56 -9.02
CA ALA A 133 7.63 15.42 -10.37
C ALA A 133 8.64 14.86 -11.38
N SER A 134 9.94 14.99 -11.12
CA SER A 134 11.02 14.39 -11.93
C SER A 134 11.23 12.89 -11.67
N GLY A 135 10.47 12.29 -10.74
CA GLY A 135 10.54 10.86 -10.43
C GLY A 135 11.68 10.48 -9.48
N SER A 136 12.14 11.42 -8.63
CA SER A 136 13.14 11.09 -7.61
C SER A 136 12.50 10.30 -6.47
N ASP A 137 13.09 9.17 -6.11
CA ASP A 137 12.67 8.34 -4.99
C ASP A 137 13.35 8.77 -3.69
N THR A 138 12.68 8.58 -2.56
CA THR A 138 13.28 8.74 -1.23
C THR A 138 13.66 7.39 -0.63
N ARG A 139 14.56 7.44 0.37
CA ARG A 139 14.88 6.30 1.22
C ARG A 139 14.34 6.46 2.64
N SER A 140 13.58 7.53 2.91
CA SER A 140 13.03 7.82 4.24
C SER A 140 12.04 6.74 4.71
N ILE A 141 12.09 6.45 6.00
CA ILE A 141 11.07 5.68 6.72
C ILE A 141 10.36 6.65 7.63
N GLN A 142 9.10 6.96 7.31
CA GLN A 142 8.28 7.88 8.06
C GLN A 142 7.32 7.10 8.97
N LYS A 143 7.42 7.35 10.27
CA LYS A 143 6.50 6.78 11.29
C LYS A 143 5.40 7.77 11.56
N ILE A 144 4.16 7.29 11.52
CA ILE A 144 2.94 8.05 11.78
C ILE A 144 2.29 7.49 13.05
N ASP A 145 1.99 8.34 14.00
CA ASP A 145 1.15 8.02 15.17
C ASP A 145 -0.33 8.10 14.76
N PRO A 146 -1.09 6.99 14.79
CA PRO A 146 -2.46 6.96 14.29
C PRO A 146 -3.46 7.67 15.23
N GLY A 147 -3.07 8.00 16.45
CA GLY A 147 -3.90 8.73 17.40
C GLY A 147 -3.78 10.23 17.27
N SER A 148 -2.55 10.74 17.17
CA SER A 148 -2.25 12.18 17.13
C SER A 148 -2.01 12.72 15.72
N GLY A 149 -1.69 11.87 14.74
CA GLY A 149 -1.26 12.28 13.39
C GLY A 149 0.17 12.82 13.33
N GLN A 150 0.92 12.75 14.43
CA GLN A 150 2.32 13.17 14.44
C GLN A 150 3.17 12.25 13.54
N VAL A 151 4.07 12.85 12.78
CA VAL A 151 4.97 12.14 11.85
C VAL A 151 6.41 12.43 12.21
N SER A 152 7.26 11.41 12.15
CA SER A 152 8.70 11.50 12.34
C SER A 152 9.43 10.59 11.35
N VAL A 153 10.60 11.03 10.87
CA VAL A 153 11.50 10.17 10.12
C VAL A 153 12.31 9.33 11.14
N VAL A 154 12.15 8.01 11.07
CA VAL A 154 12.71 7.07 12.07
C VAL A 154 13.84 6.20 11.53
N GLY A 155 14.15 6.31 10.23
CA GLY A 155 15.20 5.52 9.61
C GLY A 155 15.27 5.76 8.11
N GLN A 156 16.12 4.96 7.46
CA GLN A 156 16.32 4.99 6.02
C GLN A 156 16.42 3.57 5.46
N LEU A 157 15.90 3.38 4.27
CA LEU A 157 16.14 2.20 3.45
C LEU A 157 17.60 2.18 2.95
N PRO A 158 18.16 1.03 2.58
CA PRO A 158 19.51 0.95 2.01
C PRO A 158 19.68 1.78 0.73
N ALA A 159 18.63 1.90 -0.07
CA ALA A 159 18.58 2.70 -1.30
C ALA A 159 17.21 3.40 -1.42
N PRO A 160 17.10 4.49 -2.23
CA PRO A 160 15.81 5.04 -2.63
C PRO A 160 14.94 3.96 -3.29
N LEU A 161 13.66 3.89 -2.90
CA LEU A 161 12.75 2.81 -3.29
C LEU A 161 11.33 3.37 -3.49
N SER A 162 10.66 2.93 -4.54
CA SER A 162 9.25 3.23 -4.79
C SER A 162 8.51 2.01 -5.34
N HIS A 163 7.17 2.05 -5.42
CA HIS A 163 6.34 0.97 -5.98
C HIS A 163 6.56 -0.40 -5.31
N ALA A 164 7.10 -0.42 -4.12
CA ALA A 164 7.24 -1.63 -3.32
C ALA A 164 5.95 -1.92 -2.54
N SER A 165 5.80 -3.14 -2.10
CA SER A 165 4.74 -3.54 -1.18
C SER A 165 5.28 -3.70 0.23
N ALA A 166 4.46 -3.43 1.25
CA ALA A 166 4.84 -3.68 2.64
C ALA A 166 3.79 -4.48 3.39
N VAL A 167 4.23 -5.44 4.18
CA VAL A 167 3.36 -6.32 4.98
C VAL A 167 3.96 -6.58 6.35
N GLU A 168 3.11 -6.57 7.36
CA GLU A 168 3.49 -6.90 8.74
C GLU A 168 3.36 -8.40 8.97
N VAL A 169 4.39 -9.02 9.56
CA VAL A 169 4.36 -10.40 10.07
C VAL A 169 5.22 -10.47 11.32
N GLY A 170 4.65 -10.97 12.40
CA GLY A 170 5.39 -11.24 13.65
C GLY A 170 6.03 -10.00 14.30
N GLY A 171 5.38 -8.85 14.22
CA GLY A 171 5.87 -7.59 14.79
C GLY A 171 6.94 -6.87 13.95
N ARG A 172 7.24 -7.39 12.76
CA ARG A 172 8.17 -6.81 11.79
C ARG A 172 7.48 -6.47 10.50
N ILE A 173 8.05 -5.52 9.74
CA ILE A 173 7.51 -5.15 8.43
C ILE A 173 8.48 -5.64 7.35
N TYR A 174 7.94 -6.39 6.39
CA TYR A 174 8.67 -6.83 5.20
C TYR A 174 8.31 -5.91 4.04
N VAL A 175 9.34 -5.37 3.38
CA VAL A 175 9.21 -4.52 2.19
C VAL A 175 9.69 -5.32 0.99
N LEU A 176 8.87 -5.42 -0.05
CA LEU A 176 8.96 -6.42 -1.10
C LEU A 176 9.03 -5.76 -2.46
N GLY A 177 10.06 -6.07 -3.24
CA GLY A 177 10.18 -5.61 -4.62
C GLY A 177 10.29 -4.10 -4.78
N GLY A 178 9.69 -3.56 -5.82
CA GLY A 178 9.68 -2.13 -6.14
C GLY A 178 10.74 -1.71 -7.16
N PHE A 179 10.94 -0.39 -7.29
CA PHE A 179 12.00 0.19 -8.10
C PHE A 179 13.16 0.70 -7.24
N VAL A 180 14.37 0.32 -7.62
CA VAL A 180 15.63 0.89 -7.13
C VAL A 180 16.40 1.39 -8.35
N SER A 181 16.74 2.68 -8.39
CA SER A 181 17.45 3.28 -9.53
C SER A 181 16.77 2.99 -10.87
N ASN A 182 15.45 3.10 -10.93
CA ASN A 182 14.64 2.84 -12.13
C ASN A 182 14.65 1.38 -12.63
N GLN A 183 15.12 0.45 -11.82
CA GLN A 183 15.12 -0.98 -12.13
C GLN A 183 14.21 -1.72 -11.16
N VAL A 184 13.40 -2.65 -11.69
CA VAL A 184 12.57 -3.53 -10.87
C VAL A 184 13.48 -4.45 -10.06
N THR A 185 13.27 -4.47 -8.75
CA THR A 185 14.04 -5.33 -7.84
C THR A 185 13.20 -6.47 -7.28
N GLY A 186 13.86 -7.60 -6.99
CA GLY A 186 13.28 -8.69 -6.23
C GLY A 186 13.65 -8.67 -4.75
N GLN A 187 14.31 -7.60 -4.28
CA GLN A 187 14.79 -7.53 -2.89
C GLN A 187 13.64 -7.62 -1.90
N VAL A 188 13.84 -8.40 -0.84
CA VAL A 188 13.00 -8.43 0.35
C VAL A 188 13.81 -7.84 1.50
N LEU A 189 13.29 -6.76 2.08
CA LEU A 189 13.86 -6.12 3.26
C LEU A 189 12.98 -6.38 4.47
N VAL A 190 13.57 -6.49 5.65
CA VAL A 190 12.84 -6.53 6.92
C VAL A 190 13.21 -5.31 7.77
N PHE A 191 12.18 -4.63 8.24
CA PHE A 191 12.28 -3.52 9.18
C PHE A 191 11.90 -4.00 10.59
N ASP A 192 12.79 -3.77 11.55
CA ASP A 192 12.55 -3.97 12.98
C ASP A 192 12.19 -2.62 13.61
N PRO A 193 10.91 -2.41 13.99
CA PRO A 193 10.47 -1.11 14.51
C PRO A 193 11.01 -0.79 15.91
N GLN A 194 11.47 -1.81 16.66
CA GLN A 194 12.05 -1.60 17.99
C GLN A 194 13.49 -1.09 17.90
N ARG A 195 14.23 -1.53 16.86
CA ARG A 195 15.61 -1.14 16.61
C ARG A 195 15.74 0.00 15.60
N GLY A 196 14.68 0.28 14.83
CA GLY A 196 14.73 1.22 13.70
C GLY A 196 15.65 0.76 12.57
N SER A 197 15.97 -0.54 12.50
CA SER A 197 16.93 -1.10 11.56
C SER A 197 16.26 -1.81 10.39
N VAL A 198 16.88 -1.69 9.21
CA VAL A 198 16.47 -2.41 8.00
C VAL A 198 17.58 -3.36 7.61
N THR A 199 17.24 -4.61 7.34
CA THR A 199 18.20 -5.62 6.87
C THR A 199 17.62 -6.42 5.70
N PRO A 200 18.47 -6.97 4.80
CA PRO A 200 18.01 -7.92 3.79
C PRO A 200 17.40 -9.16 4.46
N ALA A 201 16.28 -9.64 3.90
CA ALA A 201 15.57 -10.83 4.39
C ALA A 201 15.40 -11.90 3.31
N GLY A 202 15.76 -11.62 2.06
CA GLY A 202 15.67 -12.56 0.96
C GLY A 202 15.46 -11.90 -0.39
N THR A 203 14.99 -12.70 -1.33
CA THR A 203 14.71 -12.25 -2.71
C THR A 203 13.45 -12.93 -3.22
N LEU A 204 12.57 -12.19 -3.88
CA LEU A 204 11.41 -12.72 -4.57
C LEU A 204 11.85 -13.65 -5.72
N PRO A 205 11.09 -14.70 -6.03
CA PRO A 205 11.39 -15.59 -7.17
C PRO A 205 11.47 -14.85 -8.50
N THR A 206 10.70 -13.79 -8.64
CA THR A 206 10.69 -12.88 -9.80
C THR A 206 10.68 -11.44 -9.28
N PRO A 207 11.56 -10.55 -9.76
CA PRO A 207 11.47 -9.13 -9.46
C PRO A 207 10.13 -8.56 -9.91
N LEU A 208 9.48 -7.74 -9.05
CA LEU A 208 8.20 -7.13 -9.39
C LEU A 208 7.91 -5.84 -8.59
N THR A 209 6.99 -5.05 -9.13
CA THR A 209 6.46 -3.83 -8.52
C THR A 209 4.94 -3.92 -8.39
N ASP A 210 4.34 -3.03 -7.62
CA ASP A 210 2.89 -2.79 -7.57
C ASP A 210 2.04 -4.04 -7.25
N GLY A 211 2.64 -5.00 -6.55
CA GLY A 211 1.93 -6.18 -6.06
C GLY A 211 1.03 -5.87 -4.88
N ALA A 212 -0.09 -6.56 -4.77
CA ALA A 212 -0.95 -6.50 -3.60
C ALA A 212 -0.45 -7.47 -2.51
N VAL A 213 -0.47 -7.03 -1.26
CA VAL A 213 -0.05 -7.87 -0.12
C VAL A 213 -1.17 -8.07 0.88
N THR A 214 -1.17 -9.23 1.51
CA THR A 214 -2.07 -9.57 2.61
C THR A 214 -1.43 -10.61 3.52
N THR A 215 -2.01 -10.80 4.71
CA THR A 215 -1.63 -11.89 5.63
C THR A 215 -2.79 -12.86 5.81
N ILE A 216 -2.48 -14.15 5.89
CA ILE A 216 -3.41 -15.22 6.25
C ILE A 216 -2.71 -16.08 7.31
N GLY A 217 -3.19 -16.03 8.54
CA GLY A 217 -2.49 -16.68 9.66
C GLY A 217 -1.11 -16.06 9.88
N ALA A 218 -0.07 -16.88 9.87
CA ALA A 218 1.32 -16.47 10.05
C ALA A 218 2.07 -16.25 8.72
N SER A 219 1.41 -16.44 7.58
CA SER A 219 2.01 -16.27 6.25
C SER A 219 1.60 -14.93 5.63
N ALA A 220 2.51 -14.29 4.91
CA ALA A 220 2.21 -13.18 4.03
C ALA A 220 2.14 -13.67 2.58
N TYR A 221 1.28 -13.03 1.81
CA TYR A 221 1.07 -13.32 0.39
C TYR A 221 1.24 -12.05 -0.42
N LEU A 222 2.04 -12.14 -1.49
CA LEU A 222 2.19 -11.10 -2.50
C LEU A 222 1.50 -11.61 -3.77
N VAL A 223 0.57 -10.84 -4.31
CA VAL A 223 -0.29 -11.24 -5.42
C VAL A 223 -0.18 -10.25 -6.57
N GLY A 224 0.09 -10.77 -7.76
CA GLY A 224 0.17 -9.98 -8.98
C GLY A 224 1.36 -9.03 -9.01
N GLY A 225 1.15 -7.86 -9.58
CA GLY A 225 2.18 -6.84 -9.80
C GLY A 225 2.63 -6.76 -11.26
N GLN A 226 3.74 -6.08 -11.49
CA GLN A 226 4.36 -5.91 -12.80
C GLN A 226 5.80 -6.41 -12.77
N SER A 227 6.21 -7.10 -13.84
CA SER A 227 7.57 -7.60 -14.04
C SER A 227 8.51 -6.53 -14.58
N THR A 228 9.75 -6.92 -14.85
CA THR A 228 10.81 -6.03 -15.36
C THR A 228 10.49 -5.37 -16.70
N ASP A 229 9.66 -5.99 -17.52
CA ASP A 229 9.17 -5.46 -18.80
C ASP A 229 7.82 -4.71 -18.65
N ARG A 230 7.40 -4.44 -17.41
CA ARG A 230 6.12 -3.81 -17.04
C ARG A 230 4.88 -4.59 -17.45
N ALA A 231 5.03 -5.88 -17.76
CA ALA A 231 3.91 -6.76 -18.02
C ALA A 231 3.23 -7.17 -16.69
N PRO A 232 1.89 -7.23 -16.66
CA PRO A 232 1.19 -7.78 -15.49
C PRO A 232 1.58 -9.24 -15.27
N VAL A 233 1.78 -9.63 -14.01
CA VAL A 233 2.08 -11.01 -13.64
C VAL A 233 0.92 -11.63 -12.87
N ALA A 234 0.65 -12.90 -13.12
CA ALA A 234 -0.38 -13.69 -12.44
C ALA A 234 0.27 -14.61 -11.38
N THR A 235 1.11 -14.04 -10.51
CA THR A 235 1.84 -14.81 -9.49
C THR A 235 1.22 -14.61 -8.13
N VAL A 236 1.32 -15.66 -7.30
CA VAL A 236 1.07 -15.63 -5.86
C VAL A 236 2.34 -16.14 -5.19
N VAL A 237 2.97 -15.28 -4.41
CA VAL A 237 4.17 -15.62 -3.65
C VAL A 237 3.83 -15.69 -2.19
N GLU A 238 4.04 -16.84 -1.55
CA GLU A 238 3.94 -16.98 -0.10
C GLU A 238 5.29 -16.65 0.55
N LEU A 239 5.28 -15.76 1.53
CA LEU A 239 6.41 -15.49 2.40
C LEU A 239 6.20 -16.25 3.70
N LYS A 240 7.06 -17.23 3.96
CA LYS A 240 7.14 -17.93 5.25
C LYS A 240 8.21 -17.25 6.08
N VAL A 241 7.79 -16.68 7.18
CA VAL A 241 8.69 -16.05 8.14
C VAL A 241 8.98 -17.09 9.22
N GLY A 242 10.24 -17.52 9.28
CA GLY A 242 10.72 -18.46 10.28
C GLY A 242 11.12 -17.78 11.58
#